data_409ddca0cc606a7ea5e225c9f066c183
#
_entry.id   409ddca0cc606a7ea5e225c9f066c183
#
_cell.length_a   1.000
_cell.length_b   1.000
_cell.length_c   1.000
_cell.angle_alpha   90.00
_cell.angle_beta   90.00
_cell.angle_gamma   90.00
#
_symmetry.space_group_name_H-M   'P 1'
#
loop_
_entity.id
_entity.type
_entity.pdbx_description
1 polymer ?
#
loop_
_entity_poly.entity_id
_entity_poly.type
_entity_poly.pdbx_seq_one_letter_code
_entity_poly.pdbx_strand_id
1 'polypeptide(L)'
;MLDFAKEVQGSLPKLRTPEPQRSGTLVRLVGLTLETRGIMAPLGACCEVIGKEGHRVEAEVVGFNDKTLYLMPFTDPVGVGPGDTVRIMSNSGQVRLGNELLGRVIDGRGVPIDGKPMPHLPDQLSLLGCPLNPMERGPIEEILDVGVKAINGALTIGRGQRIGLVAGSGVGKSVLLGMLTRFTKADIVVIGLIGERGREVQ
;
A
#
# COMPACT_ATOMS: atom_id res chain seq x y z
N MET A 1 -17.55 -34.85 -36.60
CA MET A 1 -18.10 -33.48 -36.72
C MET A 1 -19.09 -33.09 -35.61
N LEU A 2 -19.80 -34.04 -34.99
CA LEU A 2 -20.75 -33.79 -33.87
C LEU A 2 -20.07 -33.57 -32.51
N ASP A 3 -18.83 -33.95 -32.34
CA ASP A 3 -18.10 -33.87 -31.07
C ASP A 3 -17.57 -32.45 -30.78
N PHE A 4 -17.10 -31.77 -31.82
CA PHE A 4 -16.59 -30.39 -31.72
C PHE A 4 -17.67 -29.37 -31.30
N ALA A 5 -18.89 -29.53 -31.79
CA ALA A 5 -20.00 -28.65 -31.43
C ALA A 5 -20.43 -28.79 -29.99
N LYS A 6 -20.36 -30.02 -29.42
CA LYS A 6 -20.63 -30.26 -27.99
C LYS A 6 -19.53 -29.70 -27.09
N GLU A 7 -18.28 -29.78 -27.49
CA GLU A 7 -17.14 -29.25 -26.78
C GLU A 7 -17.15 -27.70 -26.74
N VAL A 8 -17.52 -27.07 -27.87
CA VAL A 8 -17.73 -25.62 -27.96
C VAL A 8 -18.91 -25.17 -27.10
N GLN A 9 -20.04 -25.87 -27.15
CA GLN A 9 -21.22 -25.56 -26.31
C GLN A 9 -20.92 -25.72 -24.82
N GLY A 10 -20.13 -26.71 -24.41
CA GLY A 10 -19.69 -26.92 -23.03
C GLY A 10 -18.69 -25.85 -22.53
N SER A 11 -18.01 -25.17 -23.44
CA SER A 11 -17.04 -24.12 -23.13
C SER A 11 -17.63 -22.70 -23.08
N LEU A 12 -18.76 -22.48 -23.76
CA LEU A 12 -19.44 -21.18 -23.80
C LEU A 12 -19.78 -20.58 -22.42
N PRO A 13 -20.25 -21.36 -21.42
CA PRO A 13 -20.50 -20.83 -20.07
C PRO A 13 -19.23 -20.41 -19.32
N LYS A 14 -18.05 -20.86 -19.76
CA LYS A 14 -16.74 -20.51 -19.18
C LYS A 14 -16.14 -19.24 -19.77
N LEU A 15 -16.67 -18.75 -20.87
CA LEU A 15 -16.27 -17.49 -21.47
C LEU A 15 -16.91 -16.35 -20.65
N ARG A 16 -16.13 -15.75 -19.77
CA ARG A 16 -16.52 -14.49 -19.15
C ARG A 16 -16.54 -13.41 -20.23
N THR A 17 -17.70 -12.85 -20.49
CA THR A 17 -17.81 -11.65 -21.32
C THR A 17 -16.95 -10.57 -20.66
N PRO A 18 -15.96 -10.00 -21.36
CA PRO A 18 -15.17 -8.93 -20.78
C PRO A 18 -16.10 -7.75 -20.46
N GLU A 19 -16.11 -7.32 -19.19
CA GLU A 19 -16.84 -6.12 -18.82
C GLU A 19 -16.20 -4.91 -19.54
N PRO A 20 -17.00 -3.98 -20.08
CA PRO A 20 -16.48 -2.80 -20.71
C PRO A 20 -15.70 -1.98 -19.68
N GLN A 21 -14.40 -1.81 -19.90
CA GLN A 21 -13.57 -0.98 -19.05
C GLN A 21 -13.91 0.49 -19.28
N ARG A 22 -14.43 1.15 -18.27
CA ARG A 22 -14.65 2.61 -18.32
C ARG A 22 -13.31 3.30 -18.22
N SER A 23 -13.05 4.24 -19.13
CA SER A 23 -11.86 5.07 -19.12
C SER A 23 -12.25 6.54 -19.08
N GLY A 24 -11.44 7.31 -18.36
CA GLY A 24 -11.48 8.76 -18.36
C GLY A 24 -10.33 9.36 -19.17
N THR A 25 -10.26 10.66 -19.17
CA THR A 25 -9.21 11.42 -19.83
C THR A 25 -8.56 12.38 -18.84
N LEU A 26 -7.23 12.42 -18.83
CA LEU A 26 -6.48 13.42 -18.10
C LEU A 26 -6.70 14.79 -18.76
N VAL A 27 -7.14 15.78 -17.97
CA VAL A 27 -7.44 17.13 -18.44
C VAL A 27 -6.27 18.06 -18.17
N ARG A 28 -5.75 18.04 -16.96
CA ARG A 28 -4.62 18.89 -16.54
C ARG A 28 -3.92 18.35 -15.30
N LEU A 29 -2.72 18.88 -15.07
CA LEU A 29 -1.94 18.69 -13.85
C LEU A 29 -1.80 20.06 -13.17
N VAL A 30 -2.12 20.14 -11.88
CA VAL A 30 -1.95 21.36 -11.06
C VAL A 30 -1.20 21.00 -9.78
N GLY A 31 0.03 21.46 -9.67
CA GLY A 31 0.93 21.01 -8.60
C GLY A 31 1.17 19.50 -8.70
N LEU A 32 0.77 18.75 -7.67
CA LEU A 32 0.85 17.28 -7.62
C LEU A 32 -0.50 16.61 -7.92
N THR A 33 -1.53 17.35 -8.34
CA THR A 33 -2.87 16.82 -8.53
C THR A 33 -3.20 16.70 -10.00
N LEU A 34 -3.60 15.52 -10.44
CA LEU A 34 -4.09 15.23 -11.79
C LEU A 34 -5.62 15.38 -11.81
N GLU A 35 -6.13 16.17 -12.74
CA GLU A 35 -7.58 16.32 -12.95
C GLU A 35 -8.02 15.46 -14.12
N THR A 36 -9.04 14.62 -13.89
CA THR A 36 -9.56 13.69 -14.92
C THR A 36 -11.07 13.85 -15.10
N ARG A 37 -11.56 13.57 -16.30
CA ARG A 37 -13.00 13.57 -16.64
C ARG A 37 -13.39 12.31 -17.39
N GLY A 38 -14.68 12.03 -17.39
CA GLY A 38 -15.24 10.88 -18.14
C GLY A 38 -15.23 9.57 -17.36
N ILE A 39 -14.72 9.59 -16.12
CA ILE A 39 -14.68 8.43 -15.21
C ILE A 39 -15.13 8.85 -13.83
N MET A 40 -15.78 7.95 -13.10
CA MET A 40 -16.20 8.16 -11.72
C MET A 40 -15.66 7.03 -10.87
N ALA A 41 -15.03 7.38 -9.75
CA ALA A 41 -14.48 6.42 -8.80
C ALA A 41 -14.63 6.97 -7.37
N PRO A 42 -14.76 6.11 -6.36
CA PRO A 42 -14.80 6.53 -4.96
C PRO A 42 -13.44 7.09 -4.51
N LEU A 43 -13.46 7.84 -3.40
CA LEU A 43 -12.23 8.27 -2.71
C LEU A 43 -11.38 7.04 -2.33
N GLY A 44 -10.07 7.16 -2.46
CA GLY A 44 -9.14 6.07 -2.20
C GLY A 44 -9.04 5.03 -3.32
N ALA A 45 -9.81 5.17 -4.41
CA ALA A 45 -9.68 4.29 -5.56
C ALA A 45 -8.34 4.51 -6.26
N CYS A 46 -7.65 3.43 -6.62
CA CYS A 46 -6.46 3.49 -7.43
C CYS A 46 -6.80 3.58 -8.91
N CYS A 47 -6.15 4.48 -9.60
CA CYS A 47 -6.26 4.70 -11.04
C CYS A 47 -4.89 4.57 -11.69
N GLU A 48 -4.88 4.16 -12.95
CA GLU A 48 -3.70 4.15 -13.81
C GLU A 48 -3.88 5.21 -14.90
N VAL A 49 -2.93 6.11 -15.02
CA VAL A 49 -2.84 7.07 -16.13
C VAL A 49 -1.87 6.53 -17.17
N ILE A 50 -2.33 6.40 -18.40
CA ILE A 50 -1.56 5.78 -19.50
C ILE A 50 -1.25 6.87 -20.52
N GLY A 51 0.03 7.26 -20.57
CA GLY A 51 0.57 8.20 -21.53
C GLY A 51 0.67 7.61 -22.94
N LYS A 52 0.77 8.48 -23.94
CA LYS A 52 0.82 8.10 -25.37
C LYS A 52 1.99 7.19 -25.73
N GLU A 53 3.12 7.31 -25.04
CA GLU A 53 4.31 6.48 -25.25
C GLU A 53 4.33 5.21 -24.40
N GLY A 54 3.21 4.87 -23.76
CA GLY A 54 3.09 3.70 -22.90
C GLY A 54 3.57 3.90 -21.47
N HIS A 55 3.96 5.12 -21.10
CA HIS A 55 4.24 5.46 -19.71
C HIS A 55 3.00 5.25 -18.85
N ARG A 56 3.18 4.69 -17.68
CA ARG A 56 2.09 4.39 -16.75
C ARG A 56 2.38 5.04 -15.40
N VAL A 57 1.43 5.81 -14.91
CA VAL A 57 1.49 6.47 -13.61
C VAL A 57 0.30 6.03 -12.80
N GLU A 58 0.57 5.39 -11.67
CA GLU A 58 -0.47 5.02 -10.71
C GLU A 58 -0.78 6.21 -9.82
N ALA A 59 -2.06 6.42 -9.53
CA ALA A 59 -2.55 7.53 -8.73
C ALA A 59 -3.79 7.13 -7.92
N GLU A 60 -3.99 7.81 -6.81
CA GLU A 60 -5.14 7.61 -5.92
C GLU A 60 -6.15 8.75 -6.08
N VAL A 61 -7.44 8.43 -6.03
CA VAL A 61 -8.51 9.43 -6.01
C VAL A 61 -8.53 10.11 -4.64
N VAL A 62 -8.17 11.38 -4.62
CA VAL A 62 -8.12 12.20 -3.39
C VAL A 62 -9.30 13.17 -3.28
N GLY A 63 -10.10 13.32 -4.33
CA GLY A 63 -11.26 14.17 -4.34
C GLY A 63 -12.03 14.12 -5.64
N PHE A 64 -13.20 14.73 -5.63
CA PHE A 64 -14.02 14.92 -6.82
C PHE A 64 -14.84 16.21 -6.71
N ASN A 65 -15.16 16.80 -7.85
CA ASN A 65 -16.07 17.92 -7.95
C ASN A 65 -16.84 17.79 -9.27
N ASP A 66 -18.17 17.70 -9.20
CA ASP A 66 -19.06 17.42 -10.33
C ASP A 66 -18.61 16.18 -11.13
N LYS A 67 -18.10 16.41 -12.34
CA LYS A 67 -17.65 15.36 -13.28
C LYS A 67 -16.13 15.25 -13.36
N THR A 68 -15.41 15.89 -12.45
CA THR A 68 -13.94 15.91 -12.39
C THR A 68 -13.47 15.13 -11.17
N LEU A 69 -12.57 14.18 -11.37
CA LEU A 69 -11.83 13.52 -10.29
C LEU A 69 -10.46 14.18 -10.14
N TYR A 70 -10.02 14.28 -8.90
CA TYR A 70 -8.68 14.69 -8.52
C TYR A 70 -7.89 13.48 -8.09
N LEU A 71 -6.79 13.23 -8.78
CA LEU A 71 -5.91 12.09 -8.50
C LEU A 71 -4.57 12.60 -7.99
N MET A 72 -4.03 11.92 -6.98
CA MET A 72 -2.67 12.15 -6.48
C MET A 72 -1.78 10.99 -6.96
N PRO A 73 -0.77 11.25 -7.80
CA PRO A 73 0.12 10.20 -8.28
C PRO A 73 1.04 9.70 -7.15
N PHE A 74 1.32 8.39 -7.14
CA PHE A 74 2.26 7.79 -6.20
C PHE A 74 3.73 8.04 -6.54
N THR A 75 4.01 8.37 -7.81
CA THR A 75 5.34 8.70 -8.32
C THR A 75 5.26 9.97 -9.16
N ASP A 76 6.40 10.58 -9.46
CA ASP A 76 6.44 11.76 -10.33
C ASP A 76 5.71 11.48 -11.65
N PRO A 77 4.75 12.32 -12.06
CA PRO A 77 3.90 12.10 -13.23
C PRO A 77 4.65 12.45 -14.54
N VAL A 78 5.82 11.84 -14.75
CA VAL A 78 6.63 12.04 -15.94
C VAL A 78 6.06 11.24 -17.11
N GLY A 79 5.99 11.85 -18.29
CA GLY A 79 5.54 11.18 -19.51
C GLY A 79 4.03 11.08 -19.66
N VAL A 80 3.24 11.78 -18.82
CA VAL A 80 1.79 11.87 -18.96
C VAL A 80 1.36 13.32 -19.20
N GLY A 81 0.29 13.51 -19.96
CA GLY A 81 -0.19 14.83 -20.34
C GLY A 81 -1.68 14.89 -20.67
N PRO A 82 -2.19 16.09 -21.00
CA PRO A 82 -3.58 16.25 -21.34
C PRO A 82 -3.99 15.35 -22.52
N GLY A 83 -5.14 14.69 -22.37
CA GLY A 83 -5.66 13.74 -23.37
C GLY A 83 -5.28 12.28 -23.10
N ASP A 84 -4.43 12.00 -22.13
CA ASP A 84 -4.05 10.63 -21.76
C ASP A 84 -5.18 9.87 -21.10
N THR A 85 -5.15 8.55 -21.26
CA THR A 85 -6.22 7.68 -20.79
C THR A 85 -6.06 7.39 -19.30
N VAL A 86 -7.16 7.49 -18.54
CA VAL A 86 -7.21 7.11 -17.12
C VAL A 86 -8.13 5.91 -16.95
N ARG A 87 -7.66 4.88 -16.24
CA ARG A 87 -8.43 3.67 -15.92
C ARG A 87 -8.48 3.43 -14.43
N ILE A 88 -9.60 2.88 -13.94
CA ILE A 88 -9.71 2.41 -12.56
C ILE A 88 -9.05 1.04 -12.47
N MET A 89 -8.21 0.85 -11.45
CA MET A 89 -7.63 -0.43 -11.11
C MET A 89 -8.55 -1.19 -10.14
N SER A 90 -8.59 -2.53 -10.23
CA SER A 90 -9.51 -3.36 -9.44
C SER A 90 -9.19 -3.45 -7.94
N ASN A 91 -8.01 -3.00 -7.50
CA ASN A 91 -7.50 -3.20 -6.13
C ASN A 91 -7.35 -1.89 -5.35
N SER A 92 -8.40 -1.08 -5.29
CA SER A 92 -8.36 0.19 -4.55
C SER A 92 -8.45 -0.04 -3.04
N GLY A 93 -7.47 0.49 -2.30
CA GLY A 93 -7.51 0.54 -0.84
C GLY A 93 -7.39 -0.80 -0.12
N GLN A 94 -6.88 -1.83 -0.80
CA GLN A 94 -6.62 -3.15 -0.22
C GLN A 94 -5.14 -3.51 -0.32
N VAL A 95 -4.63 -4.14 0.72
CA VAL A 95 -3.29 -4.72 0.76
C VAL A 95 -3.39 -6.25 0.81
N ARG A 96 -2.53 -6.92 0.06
CA ARG A 96 -2.40 -8.37 0.13
C ARG A 96 -1.44 -8.74 1.24
N LEU A 97 -1.79 -9.76 2.01
CA LEU A 97 -1.02 -10.25 3.15
C LEU A 97 -0.88 -11.77 3.10
N GLY A 98 0.12 -12.25 3.83
CA GLY A 98 0.41 -13.67 4.00
C GLY A 98 1.69 -13.88 4.81
N ASN A 99 1.87 -15.09 5.32
CA ASN A 99 3.07 -15.46 6.07
C ASN A 99 4.35 -15.34 5.24
N GLU A 100 4.23 -15.37 3.92
CA GLU A 100 5.31 -15.25 2.95
C GLU A 100 5.93 -13.85 2.90
N LEU A 101 5.31 -12.87 3.58
CA LEU A 101 5.89 -11.54 3.80
C LEU A 101 6.94 -11.52 4.92
N LEU A 102 7.01 -12.56 5.75
CA LEU A 102 8.03 -12.64 6.79
C LEU A 102 9.44 -12.66 6.19
N GLY A 103 10.30 -11.78 6.68
CA GLY A 103 11.66 -11.63 6.15
C GLY A 103 11.74 -10.98 4.76
N ARG A 104 10.69 -10.28 4.33
CA ARG A 104 10.64 -9.55 3.06
C ARG A 104 10.72 -8.05 3.28
N VAL A 105 11.20 -7.36 2.24
CA VAL A 105 11.19 -5.90 2.17
C VAL A 105 10.34 -5.49 0.97
N ILE A 106 9.32 -4.69 1.23
CA ILE A 106 8.36 -4.22 0.23
C ILE A 106 8.28 -2.69 0.26
N ASP A 107 7.90 -2.09 -0.86
CA ASP A 107 7.59 -0.66 -0.94
C ASP A 107 6.20 -0.35 -0.36
N GLY A 108 5.82 0.94 -0.33
CA GLY A 108 4.50 1.38 0.16
C GLY A 108 3.30 0.89 -0.68
N ARG A 109 3.53 0.27 -1.84
CA ARG A 109 2.51 -0.36 -2.68
C ARG A 109 2.47 -1.87 -2.53
N GLY A 110 3.33 -2.44 -1.68
CA GLY A 110 3.44 -3.87 -1.47
C GLY A 110 4.32 -4.59 -2.51
N VAL A 111 5.07 -3.85 -3.33
CA VAL A 111 5.98 -4.42 -4.33
C VAL A 111 7.32 -4.78 -3.66
N PRO A 112 7.83 -6.00 -3.84
CA PRO A 112 9.13 -6.38 -3.29
C PRO A 112 10.28 -5.53 -3.83
N ILE A 113 11.13 -5.04 -2.92
CA ILE A 113 12.35 -4.30 -3.25
C ILE A 113 13.61 -5.04 -2.80
N ASP A 114 13.45 -6.25 -2.27
CA ASP A 114 14.52 -7.14 -1.78
C ASP A 114 15.15 -8.01 -2.88
N GLY A 115 14.82 -7.76 -4.16
CA GLY A 115 15.33 -8.53 -5.30
C GLY A 115 14.72 -9.93 -5.45
N LYS A 116 13.74 -10.31 -4.62
CA LYS A 116 13.05 -11.59 -4.69
C LYS A 116 11.70 -11.45 -5.43
N PRO A 117 11.18 -12.53 -6.03
CA PRO A 117 9.89 -12.49 -6.71
C PRO A 117 8.74 -12.18 -5.73
N MET A 118 7.63 -11.68 -6.30
CA MET A 118 6.39 -11.45 -5.54
C MET A 118 5.92 -12.76 -4.91
N PRO A 119 5.71 -12.80 -3.58
CA PRO A 119 5.18 -13.99 -2.93
C PRO A 119 3.69 -14.20 -3.24
N HIS A 120 3.20 -15.43 -3.04
CA HIS A 120 1.77 -15.69 -3.08
C HIS A 120 1.13 -15.18 -1.79
N LEU A 121 0.22 -14.19 -1.90
CA LEU A 121 -0.44 -13.56 -0.76
C LEU A 121 -1.93 -13.84 -0.85
N PRO A 122 -2.46 -14.80 -0.06
CA PRO A 122 -3.84 -15.25 -0.16
C PRO A 122 -4.84 -14.25 0.45
N ASP A 123 -4.42 -13.53 1.49
CA ASP A 123 -5.31 -12.67 2.27
C ASP A 123 -5.35 -11.25 1.72
N GLN A 124 -6.49 -10.59 1.90
CA GLN A 124 -6.69 -9.19 1.54
C GLN A 124 -7.28 -8.44 2.73
N LEU A 125 -6.67 -7.30 3.10
CA LEU A 125 -7.18 -6.41 4.12
C LEU A 125 -7.32 -4.99 3.58
N SER A 126 -8.30 -4.27 4.11
CA SER A 126 -8.46 -2.84 3.82
C SER A 126 -7.32 -2.05 4.47
N LEU A 127 -6.70 -1.14 3.70
CA LEU A 127 -5.69 -0.20 4.23
C LEU A 127 -6.25 0.73 5.30
N LEU A 128 -7.56 1.00 5.27
CA LEU A 128 -8.22 1.81 6.30
C LEU A 128 -8.38 1.06 7.63
N GLY A 129 -8.12 -0.26 7.63
CA GLY A 129 -8.28 -1.09 8.80
C GLY A 129 -9.72 -1.18 9.29
N CYS A 130 -9.89 -1.81 10.45
CA CYS A 130 -11.14 -1.82 11.19
C CYS A 130 -10.93 -1.04 12.50
N PRO A 131 -11.69 0.04 12.75
CA PRO A 131 -11.59 0.75 14.02
C PRO A 131 -11.93 -0.18 15.18
N LEU A 132 -11.00 -0.34 16.11
CA LEU A 132 -11.27 -1.07 17.34
C LEU A 132 -12.19 -0.25 18.24
N ASN A 133 -13.23 -0.89 18.77
CA ASN A 133 -14.08 -0.29 19.78
C ASN A 133 -13.21 0.11 21.01
N PRO A 134 -13.24 1.37 21.42
CA PRO A 134 -12.45 1.81 22.60
C PRO A 134 -12.73 1.01 23.88
N MET A 135 -13.93 0.47 24.03
CA MET A 135 -14.34 -0.35 25.18
C MET A 135 -13.74 -1.77 25.19
N GLU A 136 -13.24 -2.22 24.04
CA GLU A 136 -12.56 -3.52 23.90
C GLU A 136 -11.05 -3.44 24.18
N ARG A 137 -10.53 -2.22 24.41
CA ARG A 137 -9.12 -2.02 24.76
C ARG A 137 -8.91 -2.30 26.24
N GLY A 138 -8.15 -3.35 26.51
CA GLY A 138 -7.66 -3.60 27.87
C GLY A 138 -6.61 -2.58 28.32
N PRO A 139 -6.40 -2.43 29.63
CA PRO A 139 -5.27 -1.67 30.17
C PRO A 139 -3.94 -2.33 29.80
N ILE A 140 -2.86 -1.55 29.88
CA ILE A 140 -1.49 -2.07 29.68
C ILE A 140 -1.02 -2.65 30.99
N GLU A 141 -0.93 -3.98 31.08
CA GLU A 141 -0.59 -4.70 32.31
C GLU A 141 0.73 -5.48 32.20
N GLU A 142 1.11 -5.88 30.97
CA GLU A 142 2.30 -6.69 30.76
C GLU A 142 3.50 -5.85 30.29
N ILE A 143 4.68 -6.17 30.84
CA ILE A 143 5.94 -5.54 30.44
C ILE A 143 6.43 -6.16 29.13
N LEU A 144 6.88 -5.32 28.20
CA LEU A 144 7.55 -5.72 26.99
C LEU A 144 9.07 -5.59 27.15
N ASP A 145 9.78 -6.69 27.06
CA ASP A 145 11.25 -6.68 27.02
C ASP A 145 11.71 -6.23 25.62
N VAL A 146 12.27 -5.04 25.56
CA VAL A 146 12.77 -4.45 24.30
C VAL A 146 14.27 -4.72 24.07
N GLY A 147 14.91 -5.51 24.94
CA GLY A 147 16.31 -5.92 24.81
C GLY A 147 17.34 -4.81 25.06
N VAL A 148 16.91 -3.60 25.35
CA VAL A 148 17.78 -2.47 25.66
C VAL A 148 17.74 -2.22 27.16
N LYS A 149 18.84 -2.56 27.88
CA LYS A 149 18.91 -2.52 29.33
C LYS A 149 18.51 -1.19 29.95
N ALA A 150 18.95 -0.07 29.36
CA ALA A 150 18.60 1.26 29.83
C ALA A 150 17.10 1.55 29.76
N ILE A 151 16.43 1.07 28.72
CA ILE A 151 14.98 1.21 28.55
C ILE A 151 14.27 0.27 29.53
N ASN A 152 14.61 -1.00 29.54
CA ASN A 152 13.97 -1.99 30.39
C ASN A 152 14.11 -1.63 31.90
N GLY A 153 15.25 -1.05 32.29
CA GLY A 153 15.50 -0.72 33.69
C GLY A 153 14.97 0.64 34.15
N ALA A 154 14.90 1.64 33.25
CA ALA A 154 14.60 3.02 33.65
C ALA A 154 13.30 3.57 33.05
N LEU A 155 12.81 3.04 31.93
CA LEU A 155 11.67 3.58 31.22
C LEU A 155 10.55 2.57 30.95
N THR A 156 10.68 1.36 31.43
CA THR A 156 9.74 0.22 31.31
C THR A 156 8.62 0.40 30.27
N ILE A 157 8.63 -0.37 29.20
CA ILE A 157 7.63 -0.32 28.14
C ILE A 157 6.63 -1.46 28.35
N GLY A 158 5.34 -1.18 28.23
CA GLY A 158 4.28 -2.18 28.29
C GLY A 158 3.82 -2.66 26.91
N ARG A 159 3.29 -3.87 26.85
CA ARG A 159 2.64 -4.41 25.64
C ARG A 159 1.44 -3.56 25.26
N GLY A 160 1.39 -3.14 23.99
CA GLY A 160 0.35 -2.24 23.46
C GLY A 160 0.64 -0.75 23.70
N GLN A 161 1.74 -0.41 24.36
CA GLN A 161 2.14 0.98 24.58
C GLN A 161 2.67 1.62 23.29
N ARG A 162 2.31 2.87 23.07
CA ARG A 162 2.88 3.72 22.01
C ARG A 162 3.98 4.57 22.63
N ILE A 163 5.16 4.53 22.02
CA ILE A 163 6.31 5.34 22.45
C ILE A 163 6.78 6.22 21.32
N GLY A 164 7.28 7.40 21.64
CA GLY A 164 7.93 8.31 20.70
C GLY A 164 9.43 8.39 21.00
N LEU A 165 10.26 8.22 19.95
CA LEU A 165 11.69 8.46 20.02
C LEU A 165 11.99 9.76 19.28
N VAL A 166 12.11 10.83 20.05
CA VAL A 166 12.39 12.18 19.53
C VAL A 166 13.86 12.52 19.76
N ALA A 167 14.59 12.82 18.70
CA ALA A 167 16.00 13.13 18.77
C ALA A 167 16.45 14.03 17.62
N GLY A 168 17.46 14.84 17.85
CA GLY A 168 18.15 15.59 16.81
C GLY A 168 18.92 14.69 15.84
N SER A 169 19.50 15.28 14.82
CA SER A 169 20.34 14.55 13.85
C SER A 169 21.63 14.07 14.52
N GLY A 170 22.04 12.83 14.22
CA GLY A 170 23.34 12.29 14.62
C GLY A 170 23.44 11.75 16.08
N VAL A 171 22.37 11.76 16.86
CA VAL A 171 22.38 11.30 18.26
C VAL A 171 22.15 9.79 18.45
N GLY A 172 22.01 9.02 17.36
CA GLY A 172 21.88 7.57 17.42
C GLY A 172 20.42 7.04 17.38
N LYS A 173 19.43 7.86 16.96
CA LYS A 173 18.02 7.43 16.83
C LYS A 173 17.88 6.14 16.00
N SER A 174 18.46 6.09 14.82
CA SER A 174 18.38 4.92 13.91
C SER A 174 19.10 3.70 14.49
N VAL A 175 20.20 3.91 15.22
CA VAL A 175 20.92 2.83 15.90
C VAL A 175 20.04 2.23 17.00
N LEU A 176 19.41 3.08 17.82
CA LEU A 176 18.50 2.63 18.86
C LEU A 176 17.28 1.91 18.29
N LEU A 177 16.70 2.42 17.20
CA LEU A 177 15.61 1.77 16.50
C LEU A 177 16.02 0.37 16.01
N GLY A 178 17.21 0.26 15.39
CA GLY A 178 17.77 -1.03 14.99
C GLY A 178 18.00 -2.00 16.15
N MET A 179 18.41 -1.51 17.31
CA MET A 179 18.52 -2.33 18.54
C MET A 179 17.15 -2.82 19.02
N LEU A 180 16.15 -1.93 19.08
CA LEU A 180 14.78 -2.29 19.44
C LEU A 180 14.21 -3.35 18.49
N THR A 181 14.40 -3.15 17.18
CA THR A 181 13.96 -4.10 16.14
C THR A 181 14.58 -5.49 16.32
N ARG A 182 15.87 -5.54 16.67
CA ARG A 182 16.62 -6.80 16.77
C ARG A 182 16.39 -7.54 18.07
N PHE A 183 16.19 -6.83 19.17
CA PHE A 183 16.24 -7.40 20.52
C PHE A 183 14.90 -7.44 21.24
N THR A 184 13.86 -6.78 20.73
CA THR A 184 12.51 -6.86 21.33
C THR A 184 11.99 -8.30 21.27
N LYS A 185 11.47 -8.78 22.40
CA LYS A 185 10.80 -10.08 22.50
C LYS A 185 9.38 -9.98 21.93
N ALA A 186 9.29 -10.06 20.61
CA ALA A 186 8.03 -10.10 19.86
C ALA A 186 8.09 -11.25 18.85
N ASP A 187 6.94 -11.85 18.57
CA ASP A 187 6.84 -12.95 17.58
C ASP A 187 7.09 -12.43 16.17
N ILE A 188 6.63 -11.22 15.87
CA ILE A 188 6.79 -10.55 14.57
C ILE A 188 7.12 -9.08 14.81
N VAL A 189 8.08 -8.57 14.06
CA VAL A 189 8.44 -7.15 14.05
C VAL A 189 8.15 -6.58 12.66
N VAL A 190 7.36 -5.52 12.60
CA VAL A 190 7.07 -4.78 11.37
C VAL A 190 7.71 -3.42 11.44
N ILE A 191 8.50 -3.07 10.42
CA ILE A 191 9.23 -1.80 10.35
C ILE A 191 8.69 -0.99 9.18
N GLY A 192 8.19 0.22 9.46
CA GLY A 192 7.81 1.19 8.45
C GLY A 192 8.84 2.32 8.37
N LEU A 193 9.56 2.43 7.26
CA LEU A 193 10.53 3.49 7.01
C LEU A 193 9.91 4.53 6.09
N ILE A 194 9.36 5.60 6.66
CA ILE A 194 8.65 6.64 5.93
C ILE A 194 9.50 7.92 5.93
N GLY A 195 9.92 8.37 4.73
CA GLY A 195 10.79 9.54 4.57
C GLY A 195 12.22 9.34 5.08
N GLU A 196 12.63 8.11 5.37
CA GLU A 196 13.99 7.77 5.79
C GLU A 196 14.92 7.56 4.58
N ARG A 197 16.22 7.60 4.82
CA ARG A 197 17.22 7.44 3.76
C ARG A 197 17.34 5.99 3.32
N GLY A 198 17.49 5.73 2.01
CA GLY A 198 17.64 4.38 1.46
C GLY A 198 18.71 3.51 2.12
N ARG A 199 19.78 4.11 2.63
CA ARG A 199 20.85 3.42 3.39
C ARG A 199 20.41 2.87 4.75
N GLU A 200 19.26 3.30 5.25
CA GLU A 200 18.70 2.83 6.53
C GLU A 200 17.81 1.60 6.35
N VAL A 201 17.55 1.21 5.10
CA VAL A 201 16.79 0.00 4.75
C VAL A 201 17.65 -1.26 4.79
N GLN A 202 18.99 -1.13 4.69
CA GLN A 202 19.96 -2.22 4.79
C GLN A 202 20.37 -2.44 6.24
#